data_5c1f050a1bd99593573a12c59226c62b
#
_entry.id   5c1f050a1bd99593573a12c59226c62b
#
_cell.length_a   1.000
_cell.length_b   1.000
_cell.length_c   1.000
_cell.angle_alpha   90.00
_cell.angle_beta   90.00
_cell.angle_gamma   90.00
#
_symmetry.space_group_name_H-M   'P 1'
#
loop_
_entity.id
_entity.type
_entity.pdbx_description
1 polymer ?
#
loop_
_entity_poly.entity_id
_entity_poly.type
_entity_poly.pdbx_seq_one_letter_code
_entity_poly.pdbx_strand_id
1 'polypeptide(L)'
;LFPYTTLFRSDTMYTLFPRIKDKRHQLAGTMSGGEQQMLAISRALMGEPKLLMLDEPSLGLAPKIVGEVFETILRLREEGITILLVEQNAFAALKISDKAYVLENGKIVMNGIARDMIGDDTIRKKYLGG
;
A
#
# COMPACT_ATOMS: atom_id res chain seq x y z
N LEU A 1 8.21 -25.66 16.97
CA LEU A 1 6.83 -25.13 16.80
C LEU A 1 6.71 -24.06 15.69
N PHE A 2 7.78 -23.56 15.12
CA PHE A 2 7.76 -22.47 14.14
C PHE A 2 7.91 -22.85 12.65
N PRO A 3 8.47 -24.00 12.24
CA PRO A 3 8.79 -24.23 10.83
C PRO A 3 7.55 -24.35 9.92
N TYR A 4 6.50 -25.05 10.38
CA TYR A 4 5.32 -25.33 9.53
C TYR A 4 4.42 -24.11 9.32
N THR A 5 4.21 -23.30 10.36
CA THR A 5 3.44 -22.05 10.24
C THR A 5 4.15 -21.03 9.35
N THR A 6 5.47 -20.95 9.44
CA THR A 6 6.26 -20.00 8.60
C THR A 6 6.23 -20.40 7.13
N LEU A 7 6.32 -21.72 6.81
CA LEU A 7 6.23 -22.22 5.43
C LEU A 7 4.84 -21.97 4.83
N PHE A 8 3.77 -22.25 5.58
CA PHE A 8 2.40 -22.00 5.14
C PHE A 8 2.15 -20.52 4.88
N ARG A 9 2.63 -19.63 5.75
CA ARG A 9 2.54 -18.18 5.56
C ARG A 9 3.33 -17.69 4.35
N SER A 10 4.52 -18.25 4.11
CA SER A 10 5.32 -17.93 2.94
C SER A 10 4.60 -18.30 1.64
N ASP A 11 3.94 -19.46 1.59
CA ASP A 11 3.18 -19.89 0.42
C ASP A 11 1.99 -18.95 0.13
N THR A 12 1.30 -18.49 1.17
CA THR A 12 0.25 -17.48 1.05
C THR A 12 0.81 -16.16 0.50
N MET A 13 1.96 -15.71 1.02
CA MET A 13 2.63 -14.50 0.52
C MET A 13 3.07 -14.66 -0.94
N TYR A 14 3.56 -15.82 -1.34
CA TYR A 14 3.93 -16.09 -2.73
C TYR A 14 2.73 -16.12 -3.69
N THR A 15 1.55 -16.45 -3.18
CA THR A 15 0.30 -16.36 -3.94
C THR A 15 -0.13 -14.90 -4.13
N LEU A 16 -0.02 -14.09 -3.08
CA LEU A 16 -0.32 -12.65 -3.13
C LEU A 16 0.71 -11.86 -3.95
N PHE A 17 1.98 -12.27 -3.90
CA PHE A 17 3.11 -11.60 -4.53
C PHE A 17 3.93 -12.56 -5.40
N PRO A 18 3.43 -12.97 -6.58
CA PRO A 18 4.10 -13.97 -7.42
C PRO A 18 5.55 -13.58 -7.80
N ARG A 19 5.80 -12.29 -8.05
CA ARG A 19 7.14 -11.78 -8.37
C ARG A 19 8.16 -12.01 -7.25
N ILE A 20 7.73 -12.00 -5.99
CA ILE A 20 8.59 -12.28 -4.83
C ILE A 20 8.96 -13.76 -4.79
N LYS A 21 8.02 -14.65 -5.17
CA LYS A 21 8.29 -16.09 -5.30
C LYS A 21 9.44 -16.36 -6.27
N ASP A 22 9.44 -15.71 -7.43
CA ASP A 22 10.48 -15.90 -8.45
C ASP A 22 11.85 -15.42 -7.98
N LYS A 23 11.87 -14.48 -7.04
CA LYS A 23 13.06 -13.86 -6.45
C LYS A 23 13.48 -14.44 -5.09
N ARG A 24 12.87 -15.55 -4.64
CA ARG A 24 13.07 -16.10 -3.28
C ARG A 24 14.52 -16.44 -2.90
N HIS A 25 15.40 -16.62 -3.89
CA HIS A 25 16.83 -16.89 -3.69
C HIS A 25 17.72 -15.66 -3.96
N GLN A 26 17.13 -14.51 -4.32
CA GLN A 26 17.84 -13.28 -4.59
C GLN A 26 17.99 -12.46 -3.30
N LEU A 27 19.13 -11.81 -3.14
CA LEU A 27 19.35 -10.87 -2.03
C LEU A 27 18.42 -9.66 -2.18
N ALA A 28 17.69 -9.30 -1.13
CA ALA A 28 16.72 -8.20 -1.14
C ALA A 28 17.32 -6.88 -1.64
N GLY A 29 18.57 -6.56 -1.28
CA GLY A 29 19.27 -5.34 -1.72
C GLY A 29 19.56 -5.29 -3.23
N THR A 30 19.42 -6.39 -3.97
CA THR A 30 19.62 -6.46 -5.43
C THR A 30 18.31 -6.45 -6.20
N MET A 31 17.17 -6.43 -5.51
CA MET A 31 15.85 -6.34 -6.10
C MET A 31 15.54 -4.90 -6.56
N SER A 32 14.65 -4.75 -7.53
CA SER A 32 14.12 -3.43 -7.90
C SER A 32 13.36 -2.79 -6.74
N GLY A 33 13.21 -1.46 -6.74
CA GLY A 33 12.50 -0.74 -5.68
C GLY A 33 11.07 -1.28 -5.45
N GLY A 34 10.34 -1.60 -6.54
CA GLY A 34 9.01 -2.18 -6.44
C GLY A 34 9.02 -3.60 -5.83
N GLU A 35 9.99 -4.43 -6.18
CA GLU A 35 10.14 -5.77 -5.58
C GLU A 35 10.52 -5.66 -4.09
N GLN A 36 11.39 -4.71 -3.72
CA GLN A 36 11.71 -4.44 -2.32
C GLN A 36 10.47 -3.98 -1.54
N GLN A 37 9.63 -3.13 -2.12
CA GLN A 37 8.38 -2.68 -1.50
C GLN A 37 7.40 -3.83 -1.29
N MET A 38 7.21 -4.68 -2.31
CA MET A 38 6.37 -5.87 -2.20
C MET A 38 6.91 -6.86 -1.15
N LEU A 39 8.23 -7.02 -1.07
CA LEU A 39 8.88 -7.85 -0.05
C LEU A 39 8.64 -7.29 1.36
N ALA A 40 8.73 -5.97 1.54
CA ALA A 40 8.48 -5.32 2.83
C ALA A 40 7.02 -5.53 3.29
N ILE A 41 6.05 -5.33 2.39
CA ILE A 41 4.64 -5.60 2.66
C ILE A 41 4.41 -7.07 2.98
N SER A 42 4.95 -7.99 2.18
CA SER A 42 4.84 -9.44 2.41
C SER A 42 5.35 -9.83 3.80
N ARG A 43 6.50 -9.28 4.20
CA ARG A 43 7.09 -9.54 5.51
C ARG A 43 6.22 -9.03 6.66
N ALA A 44 5.61 -7.86 6.51
CA ALA A 44 4.69 -7.32 7.50
C ALA A 44 3.43 -8.21 7.65
N LEU A 45 2.90 -8.70 6.52
CA LEU A 45 1.71 -9.57 6.50
C LEU A 45 1.93 -10.95 7.12
N MET A 46 3.17 -11.45 7.12
CA MET A 46 3.49 -12.72 7.80
C MET A 46 3.18 -12.70 9.31
N GLY A 47 3.09 -11.51 9.90
CA GLY A 47 2.66 -11.31 11.30
C GLY A 47 1.15 -11.37 11.51
N GLU A 48 0.34 -11.55 10.45
CA GLU A 48 -1.13 -11.50 10.48
C GLU A 48 -1.67 -10.25 11.19
N PRO A 49 -1.23 -9.05 10.76
CA PRO A 49 -1.61 -7.81 11.43
C PRO A 49 -3.09 -7.52 11.23
N LYS A 50 -3.74 -6.95 12.24
CA LYS A 50 -5.08 -6.36 12.12
C LYS A 50 -5.04 -4.96 11.51
N LEU A 51 -3.91 -4.28 11.65
CA LEU A 51 -3.62 -2.95 11.12
C LEU A 51 -2.28 -2.97 10.41
N LEU A 52 -2.28 -2.63 9.13
CA LEU A 52 -1.09 -2.41 8.31
C LEU A 52 -0.90 -0.91 8.10
N MET A 53 0.26 -0.38 8.48
CA MET A 53 0.61 1.02 8.27
C MET A 53 1.63 1.12 7.14
N LEU A 54 1.34 1.93 6.13
CA LEU A 54 2.17 2.14 4.95
C LEU A 54 2.47 3.64 4.81
N ASP A 55 3.76 3.96 4.79
CA ASP A 55 4.23 5.33 4.64
C ASP A 55 4.89 5.49 3.25
N GLU A 56 4.24 6.27 2.39
CA GLU A 56 4.64 6.57 1.01
C GLU A 56 5.07 5.32 0.20
N PRO A 57 4.25 4.23 0.15
CA PRO A 57 4.66 2.99 -0.48
C PRO A 57 4.88 3.11 -2.00
N SER A 58 4.43 4.19 -2.64
CA SER A 58 4.61 4.46 -4.06
C SER A 58 5.83 5.32 -4.39
N LEU A 59 6.50 5.87 -3.39
CA LEU A 59 7.58 6.84 -3.59
C LEU A 59 8.75 6.25 -4.39
N GLY A 60 9.16 6.97 -5.44
CA GLY A 60 10.30 6.57 -6.28
C GLY A 60 10.07 5.36 -7.18
N LEU A 61 8.85 4.85 -7.28
CA LEU A 61 8.51 3.72 -8.13
C LEU A 61 8.06 4.17 -9.53
N ALA A 62 8.32 3.32 -10.53
CA ALA A 62 7.81 3.53 -11.88
C ALA A 62 6.26 3.47 -11.89
N PRO A 63 5.56 4.24 -12.75
CA PRO A 63 4.10 4.34 -12.76
C PRO A 63 3.36 3.00 -12.80
N LYS A 64 3.88 2.05 -13.58
CA LYS A 64 3.32 0.69 -13.65
C LYS A 64 3.39 -0.03 -12.29
N ILE A 65 4.50 0.11 -11.58
CA ILE A 65 4.70 -0.53 -10.28
C ILE A 65 3.84 0.14 -9.21
N VAL A 66 3.67 1.46 -9.29
CA VAL A 66 2.73 2.18 -8.42
C VAL A 66 1.33 1.58 -8.53
N GLY A 67 0.83 1.32 -9.75
CA GLY A 67 -0.45 0.65 -9.97
C GLY A 67 -0.52 -0.71 -9.25
N GLU A 68 0.49 -1.55 -9.44
CA GLU A 68 0.57 -2.88 -8.80
C GLU A 68 0.57 -2.80 -7.25
N VAL A 69 1.25 -1.81 -6.67
CA VAL A 69 1.24 -1.57 -5.23
C VAL A 69 -0.16 -1.19 -4.74
N PHE A 70 -0.82 -0.25 -5.40
CA PHE A 70 -2.18 0.18 -5.02
C PHE A 70 -3.21 -0.93 -5.20
N GLU A 71 -3.13 -1.73 -6.28
CA GLU A 71 -3.99 -2.91 -6.46
C GLU A 71 -3.79 -3.94 -5.34
N THR A 72 -2.54 -4.13 -4.90
CA THR A 72 -2.23 -5.01 -3.77
C THR A 72 -2.85 -4.49 -2.47
N ILE A 73 -2.70 -3.19 -2.19
CA ILE A 73 -3.29 -2.55 -1.00
C ILE A 73 -4.82 -2.71 -1.01
N LEU A 74 -5.47 -2.47 -2.15
CA LEU A 74 -6.90 -2.64 -2.30
C LEU A 74 -7.34 -4.08 -2.00
N ARG A 75 -6.63 -5.06 -2.55
CA ARG A 75 -6.91 -6.49 -2.29
C ARG A 75 -6.79 -6.85 -0.81
N LEU A 76 -5.73 -6.38 -0.14
CA LEU A 76 -5.54 -6.61 1.30
C LEU A 76 -6.67 -6.01 2.15
N ARG A 77 -7.16 -4.83 1.76
CA ARG A 77 -8.34 -4.22 2.37
C ARG A 77 -9.59 -5.08 2.19
N GLU A 78 -9.81 -5.62 0.98
CA GLU A 78 -10.93 -6.51 0.67
C GLU A 78 -10.87 -7.82 1.47
N GLU A 79 -9.68 -8.29 1.81
CA GLU A 79 -9.45 -9.42 2.71
C GLU A 79 -9.66 -9.08 4.20
N GLY A 80 -10.04 -7.85 4.53
CA GLY A 80 -10.41 -7.41 5.88
C GLY A 80 -9.29 -6.82 6.71
N ILE A 81 -8.12 -6.55 6.13
CA ILE A 81 -7.02 -5.86 6.83
C ILE A 81 -7.33 -4.37 6.92
N THR A 82 -7.28 -3.81 8.12
CA THR A 82 -7.34 -2.35 8.29
C THR A 82 -6.02 -1.73 7.81
N ILE A 83 -6.09 -0.71 6.95
CA ILE A 83 -4.90 -0.08 6.38
C ILE A 83 -4.89 1.41 6.73
N LEU A 84 -3.77 1.88 7.29
CA LEU A 84 -3.44 3.30 7.39
C LEU A 84 -2.40 3.62 6.31
N LEU A 85 -2.80 4.38 5.31
CA LEU A 85 -1.97 4.75 4.18
C LEU A 85 -1.60 6.23 4.25
N VAL A 86 -0.30 6.55 4.24
CA VAL A 86 0.22 7.89 4.04
C VAL A 86 0.77 7.98 2.63
N GLU A 87 0.30 8.96 1.84
CA GLU A 87 0.67 9.11 0.44
C GLU A 87 0.65 10.56 -0.01
N GLN A 88 1.59 10.91 -0.89
CA GLN A 88 1.58 12.20 -1.60
C GLN A 88 0.70 12.16 -2.85
N ASN A 89 0.57 11.00 -3.48
CA ASN A 89 -0.35 10.81 -4.61
C ASN A 89 -1.80 10.75 -4.11
N ALA A 90 -2.33 11.93 -3.79
CA ALA A 90 -3.64 12.09 -3.18
C ALA A 90 -4.75 11.43 -4.01
N PHE A 91 -4.71 11.56 -5.34
CA PHE A 91 -5.73 10.98 -6.22
C PHE A 91 -5.75 9.44 -6.16
N ALA A 92 -4.58 8.81 -6.22
CA ALA A 92 -4.47 7.36 -6.13
C ALA A 92 -4.88 6.86 -4.74
N ALA A 93 -4.45 7.54 -3.67
CA ALA A 93 -4.82 7.20 -2.30
C ALA A 93 -6.33 7.31 -2.06
N LEU A 94 -6.97 8.40 -2.49
CA LEU A 94 -8.41 8.61 -2.35
C LEU A 94 -9.24 7.53 -3.07
N LYS A 95 -8.78 7.05 -4.22
CA LYS A 95 -9.48 6.00 -5.00
C LYS A 95 -9.64 4.69 -4.24
N ILE A 96 -8.69 4.36 -3.36
CA ILE A 96 -8.67 3.08 -2.64
C ILE A 96 -9.04 3.21 -1.17
N SER A 97 -9.28 4.42 -0.67
CA SER A 97 -9.56 4.70 0.73
C SER A 97 -11.07 4.83 0.99
N ASP A 98 -11.49 4.51 2.22
CA ASP A 98 -12.85 4.78 2.71
C ASP A 98 -12.94 6.20 3.26
N LYS A 99 -11.94 6.61 4.04
CA LYS A 99 -11.83 7.93 4.67
C LYS A 99 -10.44 8.50 4.42
N ALA A 100 -10.36 9.81 4.37
CA ALA A 100 -9.09 10.50 4.20
C ALA A 100 -8.97 11.72 5.11
N TYR A 101 -7.73 12.03 5.43
CA TYR A 101 -7.31 13.20 6.17
C TYR A 101 -6.22 13.91 5.37
N VAL A 102 -6.41 15.21 5.10
CA VAL A 102 -5.40 16.03 4.44
C VAL A 102 -4.60 16.76 5.50
N LEU A 103 -3.28 16.57 5.48
CA LEU A 103 -2.34 17.23 6.39
C LEU A 103 -1.58 18.33 5.66
N GLU A 104 -1.51 19.51 6.25
CA GLU A 104 -0.62 20.59 5.84
C GLU A 104 0.13 21.12 7.08
N ASN A 105 1.45 21.20 6.99
CA ASN A 105 2.30 21.71 8.07
C ASN A 105 1.99 21.05 9.44
N GLY A 106 1.77 19.74 9.44
CA GLY A 106 1.50 18.96 10.65
C GLY A 106 0.09 19.13 11.23
N LYS A 107 -0.83 19.81 10.52
CA LYS A 107 -2.23 20.00 10.94
C LYS A 107 -3.19 19.35 9.95
N ILE A 108 -4.23 18.72 10.47
CA ILE A 108 -5.34 18.25 9.65
C ILE A 108 -6.15 19.47 9.20
N VAL A 109 -6.14 19.76 7.90
CA VAL A 109 -6.86 20.87 7.28
C VAL A 109 -8.18 20.43 6.67
N MET A 110 -8.34 19.13 6.38
CA MET A 110 -9.56 18.55 5.83
C MET A 110 -9.65 17.08 6.17
N ASN A 111 -10.86 16.56 6.31
CA ASN A 111 -11.12 15.14 6.42
C ASN A 111 -12.51 14.80 5.89
N GLY A 112 -12.73 13.56 5.49
CA GLY A 112 -14.04 13.13 5.00
C GLY A 112 -14.03 11.73 4.38
N ILE A 113 -15.17 11.39 3.77
CA ILE A 113 -15.31 10.19 2.94
C ILE A 113 -14.50 10.39 1.66
N ALA A 114 -13.57 9.48 1.37
CA ALA A 114 -12.62 9.65 0.26
C ALA A 114 -13.31 9.84 -1.10
N ARG A 115 -14.40 9.09 -1.35
CA ARG A 115 -15.17 9.21 -2.60
C ARG A 115 -15.77 10.61 -2.78
N ASP A 116 -16.25 11.23 -1.71
CA ASP A 116 -16.84 12.57 -1.78
C ASP A 116 -15.75 13.62 -2.00
N MET A 117 -14.58 13.41 -1.40
CA MET A 117 -13.41 14.26 -1.58
C MET A 117 -12.87 14.29 -3.01
N ILE A 118 -12.92 13.17 -3.73
CA ILE A 118 -12.53 13.11 -5.17
C ILE A 118 -13.43 14.00 -6.03
N GLY A 119 -14.72 14.10 -5.68
CA GLY A 119 -15.72 14.91 -6.40
C GLY A 119 -15.67 16.41 -6.07
N ASP A 120 -14.93 16.82 -5.04
CA ASP A 120 -14.86 18.21 -4.61
C ASP A 120 -13.87 19.01 -5.49
N ASP A 121 -14.38 20.10 -6.11
CA ASP A 121 -13.57 20.94 -7.00
C ASP A 121 -12.42 21.66 -6.28
N THR A 122 -12.59 22.00 -5.00
CA THR A 122 -11.54 22.63 -4.19
C THR A 122 -10.38 21.66 -3.96
N ILE A 123 -10.71 20.42 -3.63
CA ILE A 123 -9.72 19.35 -3.44
C ILE A 123 -9.02 19.05 -4.75
N ARG A 124 -9.77 18.94 -5.84
CA ARG A 124 -9.21 18.68 -7.17
C ARG A 124 -8.18 19.73 -7.57
N LYS A 125 -8.53 21.00 -7.45
CA LYS A 125 -7.63 22.13 -7.79
C LYS A 125 -6.40 22.21 -6.90
N LYS A 126 -6.56 21.95 -5.59
CA LYS A 126 -5.49 22.16 -4.61
C LYS A 126 -4.57 20.95 -4.45
N TYR A 127 -5.09 19.73 -4.55
CA TYR A 127 -4.35 18.51 -4.17
C TYR A 127 -4.30 17.42 -5.26
N LEU A 128 -5.15 17.47 -6.30
CA LEU A 128 -5.23 16.42 -7.29
C LEU A 128 -4.66 16.81 -8.66
N GLY A 129 -4.08 18.01 -8.78
CA GLY A 129 -3.46 18.49 -10.02
C GLY A 129 -4.46 18.77 -11.13
N GLY A 130 -5.56 19.43 -10.80
CA GLY A 130 -6.70 19.77 -11.66
C GLY A 130 -6.39 20.60 -12.88
#